data_6d22fafa01e12a0e51e497914871d872
#
_entry.id   6d22fafa01e12a0e51e497914871d872
#
_cell.length_a   1.000
_cell.length_b   1.000
_cell.length_c   1.000
_cell.angle_alpha   90.00
_cell.angle_beta   90.00
_cell.angle_gamma   90.00
#
_symmetry.space_group_name_H-M   'P 1'
#
loop_
_entity.id
_entity.type
_entity.pdbx_description
1 polymer ?
#
loop_
_entity_poly.entity_id
_entity_poly.type
_entity_poly.pdbx_seq_one_letter_code
_entity_poly.pdbx_strand_id
1 'polypeptide(L)'
;MSLAVLYSRALSGMDAPEVVVEVHLANGLPSFTIVGLPEVEVKESKDRVRAAIQTAQFEFPARRITVNLAPADLPKESGRYDLPIALGILAASGQIPKEPLARYEIAGELALTGELRPIRGALAMTYHMQHKTKGNKRAFILPHLSAQEASLVKDAIIYPANSLLEVCAHLSGHTALHQYESNAEIRSIV
;
A
#
# COMPACT_ATOMS: atom_id res chain seq x y z
N MET A 1 13.36 -11.37 15.47
CA MET A 1 13.60 -10.43 14.35
C MET A 1 12.75 -10.84 13.17
N SER A 2 12.01 -9.91 12.58
CA SER A 2 11.10 -10.20 11.49
C SER A 2 11.07 -9.05 10.48
N LEU A 3 10.96 -9.38 9.20
CA LEU A 3 10.97 -8.43 8.11
C LEU A 3 9.84 -8.72 7.12
N ALA A 4 9.14 -7.70 6.67
CA ALA A 4 8.20 -7.76 5.55
C ALA A 4 8.58 -6.74 4.51
N VAL A 5 8.37 -7.08 3.25
CA VAL A 5 8.70 -6.21 2.10
C VAL A 5 7.47 -6.03 1.23
N LEU A 6 7.15 -4.77 0.93
CA LEU A 6 6.03 -4.39 0.07
C LEU A 6 6.51 -3.40 -0.98
N TYR A 7 5.68 -3.21 -1.99
CA TYR A 7 6.01 -2.35 -3.13
C TYR A 7 4.95 -1.28 -3.31
N SER A 8 5.40 -0.05 -3.48
CA SER A 8 4.56 1.10 -3.73
C SER A 8 5.25 2.02 -4.74
N ARG A 9 4.75 3.23 -4.92
CA ARG A 9 5.38 4.22 -5.82
C ARG A 9 5.27 5.62 -5.24
N ALA A 10 6.30 6.42 -5.51
CA ALA A 10 6.26 7.86 -5.29
C ALA A 10 5.73 8.54 -6.55
N LEU A 11 5.48 9.84 -6.45
CA LEU A 11 5.25 10.70 -7.61
C LEU A 11 6.41 11.69 -7.71
N SER A 12 6.98 11.81 -8.90
CA SER A 12 8.05 12.77 -9.18
C SER A 12 7.78 13.38 -10.55
N GLY A 13 7.07 14.53 -10.57
CA GLY A 13 6.55 15.09 -11.80
C GLY A 13 5.55 14.13 -12.45
N MET A 14 5.85 13.71 -13.68
CA MET A 14 5.04 12.72 -14.41
C MET A 14 5.54 11.28 -14.20
N ASP A 15 6.62 11.11 -13.45
CA ASP A 15 7.18 9.81 -13.13
C ASP A 15 6.55 9.26 -11.84
N ALA A 16 6.57 7.93 -11.73
CA ALA A 16 6.14 7.24 -10.53
C ALA A 16 7.16 6.14 -10.18
N PRO A 17 8.32 6.54 -9.64
CA PRO A 17 9.37 5.58 -9.32
C PRO A 17 8.96 4.63 -8.22
N GLU A 18 9.43 3.39 -8.29
CA GLU A 18 9.13 2.36 -7.30
C GLU A 18 9.71 2.74 -5.95
N VAL A 19 8.91 2.49 -4.92
CA VAL A 19 9.33 2.60 -3.52
C VAL A 19 9.20 1.22 -2.90
N VAL A 20 10.30 0.70 -2.36
CA VAL A 20 10.29 -0.55 -1.61
C VAL A 20 10.05 -0.19 -0.14
N VAL A 21 8.99 -0.76 0.43
CA VAL A 21 8.61 -0.54 1.82
C VAL A 21 9.07 -1.74 2.63
N GLU A 22 10.06 -1.54 3.49
CA GLU A 22 10.59 -2.58 4.35
C GLU A 22 10.16 -2.31 5.78
N VAL A 23 9.54 -3.29 6.42
CA VAL A 23 9.09 -3.18 7.82
C VAL A 23 9.80 -4.22 8.65
N HIS A 24 10.58 -3.75 9.61
CA HIS A 24 11.39 -4.58 10.49
C HIS A 24 10.89 -4.48 11.92
N LEU A 25 10.68 -5.63 12.55
CA LEU A 25 10.33 -5.75 13.96
C LEU A 25 11.48 -6.36 14.74
N ALA A 26 11.88 -5.72 15.81
CA ALA A 26 12.92 -6.24 16.72
C ALA A 26 12.42 -6.15 18.17
N ASN A 27 13.05 -6.94 19.04
CA ASN A 27 12.81 -6.84 20.47
C ASN A 27 13.50 -5.59 21.03
N GLY A 28 12.93 -5.03 22.08
CA GLY A 28 13.45 -3.84 22.73
C GLY A 28 12.33 -2.93 23.18
N LEU A 29 12.68 -1.72 23.59
CA LEU A 29 11.66 -0.72 23.97
C LEU A 29 10.78 -0.42 22.76
N PRO A 30 9.45 -0.42 22.93
CA PRO A 30 8.53 -0.11 21.83
C PRO A 30 8.84 1.24 21.20
N SER A 31 8.94 1.26 19.88
CA SER A 31 9.19 2.47 19.10
C SER A 31 8.66 2.29 17.69
N PHE A 32 8.46 3.40 17.00
CA PHE A 32 7.99 3.41 15.62
C PHE A 32 8.72 4.51 14.87
N THR A 33 9.62 4.10 13.96
CA THR A 33 10.48 5.01 13.20
C THR A 33 10.29 4.78 11.71
N ILE A 34 10.19 5.87 10.92
CA ILE A 34 10.11 5.83 9.47
C ILE A 34 11.34 6.57 8.92
N VAL A 35 12.11 5.92 8.05
CA VAL A 35 13.30 6.48 7.40
C VAL A 35 13.17 6.41 5.87
N GLY A 36 13.97 7.18 5.15
CA GLY A 36 13.99 7.23 3.70
C GLY A 36 13.43 8.52 3.12
N LEU A 37 13.82 9.67 3.65
CA LEU A 37 13.34 11.00 3.28
C LEU A 37 11.81 11.14 3.34
N PRO A 38 11.18 10.79 4.46
CA PRO A 38 9.74 10.98 4.59
C PRO A 38 9.41 12.44 4.86
N GLU A 39 8.49 13.01 4.06
CA GLU A 39 7.91 14.32 4.34
C GLU A 39 6.99 14.24 5.57
N VAL A 40 6.50 15.39 6.03
CA VAL A 40 5.70 15.48 7.26
C VAL A 40 4.48 14.55 7.21
N GLU A 41 3.76 14.54 6.09
CA GLU A 41 2.56 13.71 5.92
C GLU A 41 2.86 12.21 6.02
N VAL A 42 4.06 11.80 5.60
CA VAL A 42 4.50 10.40 5.72
C VAL A 42 4.85 10.10 7.17
N LYS A 43 5.47 11.04 7.89
CA LYS A 43 5.76 10.84 9.31
C LYS A 43 4.48 10.75 10.15
N GLU A 44 3.44 11.46 9.77
CA GLU A 44 2.12 11.40 10.42
C GLU A 44 1.44 10.04 10.24
N SER A 45 1.92 9.23 9.29
CA SER A 45 1.43 7.87 9.06
C SER A 45 1.44 7.01 10.33
N LYS A 46 2.36 7.27 11.26
CA LYS A 46 2.47 6.49 12.50
C LYS A 46 1.16 6.47 13.29
N ASP A 47 0.50 7.62 13.42
CA ASP A 47 -0.76 7.74 14.16
C ASP A 47 -1.92 7.09 13.40
N ARG A 48 -2.00 7.32 12.09
CA ARG A 48 -3.07 6.74 11.26
C ARG A 48 -2.98 5.22 11.21
N VAL A 49 -1.77 4.69 11.01
CA VAL A 49 -1.52 3.24 10.93
C VAL A 49 -1.85 2.57 12.26
N ARG A 50 -1.38 3.14 13.38
CA ARG A 50 -1.68 2.58 14.70
C ARG A 50 -3.19 2.51 14.95
N ALA A 51 -3.90 3.60 14.72
CA ALA A 51 -5.34 3.67 14.95
C ALA A 51 -6.09 2.69 14.02
N ALA A 52 -5.71 2.63 12.74
CA ALA A 52 -6.36 1.74 11.77
C ALA A 52 -6.17 0.26 12.12
N ILE A 53 -4.97 -0.14 12.54
CA ILE A 53 -4.67 -1.52 12.96
C ILE A 53 -5.51 -1.89 14.18
N GLN A 54 -5.58 -1.01 15.18
CA GLN A 54 -6.35 -1.26 16.41
C GLN A 54 -7.85 -1.28 16.14
N THR A 55 -8.35 -0.39 15.29
CA THR A 55 -9.78 -0.35 14.94
C THR A 55 -10.19 -1.60 14.16
N ALA A 56 -9.30 -2.14 13.33
CA ALA A 56 -9.52 -3.40 12.62
C ALA A 56 -9.38 -4.63 13.53
N GLN A 57 -9.16 -4.43 14.83
CA GLN A 57 -9.05 -5.46 15.87
C GLN A 57 -7.82 -6.36 15.70
N PHE A 58 -6.80 -5.86 15.06
CA PHE A 58 -5.48 -6.48 15.10
C PHE A 58 -4.67 -5.92 16.27
N GLU A 59 -3.65 -6.66 16.66
CA GLU A 59 -2.73 -6.21 17.69
C GLU A 59 -1.67 -5.27 17.08
N PHE A 60 -1.48 -4.09 17.69
CA PHE A 60 -0.35 -3.24 17.34
C PHE A 60 0.87 -3.72 18.15
N PRO A 61 1.94 -4.19 17.49
CA PRO A 61 3.04 -4.85 18.20
C PRO A 61 3.75 -3.91 19.17
N ALA A 62 3.93 -4.36 20.42
CA ALA A 62 4.73 -3.67 21.43
C ALA A 62 6.21 -3.99 21.21
N ARG A 63 6.74 -3.61 20.04
CA ARG A 63 8.08 -3.94 19.59
C ARG A 63 8.74 -2.72 18.96
N ARG A 64 10.02 -2.84 18.67
CA ARG A 64 10.78 -1.82 17.96
C ARG A 64 10.48 -1.95 16.46
N ILE A 65 9.69 -1.00 15.94
CA ILE A 65 9.27 -0.98 14.54
C ILE A 65 10.14 0.01 13.77
N THR A 66 10.79 -0.46 12.73
CA THR A 66 11.54 0.39 11.79
C THR A 66 10.97 0.19 10.40
N VAL A 67 10.51 1.27 9.78
CA VAL A 67 10.03 1.29 8.39
C VAL A 67 11.06 2.03 7.56
N ASN A 68 11.57 1.37 6.52
CA ASN A 68 12.46 1.99 5.55
C ASN A 68 11.74 2.13 4.21
N LEU A 69 11.71 3.34 3.68
CA LEU A 69 11.15 3.64 2.36
C LEU A 69 12.31 3.85 1.39
N ALA A 70 12.66 2.82 0.63
CA ALA A 70 13.78 2.87 -0.31
C ALA A 70 13.34 3.32 -1.71
N PRO A 71 14.18 4.05 -2.46
CA PRO A 71 15.56 4.44 -2.12
C PRO A 71 15.61 5.65 -1.18
N ALA A 72 16.72 5.78 -0.46
CA ALA A 72 16.89 6.80 0.58
C ALA A 72 17.00 8.23 0.04
N ASP A 73 17.35 8.39 -1.23
CA ASP A 73 17.57 9.69 -1.87
C ASP A 73 16.31 10.24 -2.58
N LEU A 74 15.23 9.46 -2.60
CA LEU A 74 13.96 9.86 -3.21
C LEU A 74 13.01 10.37 -2.13
N PRO A 75 12.54 11.64 -2.20
CA PRO A 75 11.55 12.14 -1.25
C PRO A 75 10.22 11.39 -1.36
N LYS A 76 9.62 11.08 -0.21
CA LYS A 76 8.31 10.42 -0.13
C LYS A 76 7.33 11.37 0.53
N GLU A 77 6.18 11.55 -0.09
CA GLU A 77 5.17 12.52 0.33
C GLU A 77 3.77 11.93 0.29
N SER A 78 2.83 12.58 0.97
CA SER A 78 1.43 12.22 1.12
C SER A 78 1.17 10.99 2.00
N GLY A 79 -0.10 10.67 2.18
CA GLY A 79 -0.52 9.53 3.02
C GLY A 79 -0.52 8.18 2.30
N ARG A 80 -0.07 8.12 1.05
CA ARG A 80 -0.14 6.90 0.21
C ARG A 80 0.55 5.67 0.78
N TYR A 81 1.51 5.85 1.68
CA TYR A 81 2.27 4.74 2.27
C TYR A 81 1.61 4.14 3.50
N ASP A 82 0.51 4.72 3.98
CA ASP A 82 -0.19 4.22 5.17
C ASP A 82 -0.56 2.74 5.04
N LEU A 83 -1.19 2.37 3.93
CA LEU A 83 -1.65 1.00 3.71
C LEU A 83 -0.48 0.01 3.63
N PRO A 84 0.56 0.23 2.81
CA PRO A 84 1.70 -0.69 2.79
C PRO A 84 2.43 -0.76 4.14
N ILE A 85 2.54 0.33 4.88
CA ILE A 85 3.17 0.31 6.21
C ILE A 85 2.34 -0.55 7.17
N ALA A 86 1.03 -0.36 7.21
CA ALA A 86 0.13 -1.15 8.08
C ALA A 86 0.22 -2.65 7.75
N LEU A 87 0.14 -2.99 6.47
CA LEU A 87 0.25 -4.38 6.02
C LEU A 87 1.61 -4.98 6.35
N GLY A 88 2.67 -4.18 6.21
CA GLY A 88 4.02 -4.62 6.55
C GLY A 88 4.17 -4.94 8.04
N ILE A 89 3.59 -4.13 8.91
CA ILE A 89 3.58 -4.38 10.36
C ILE A 89 2.81 -5.68 10.66
N LEU A 90 1.65 -5.85 10.06
CA LEU A 90 0.82 -7.04 10.28
C LEU A 90 1.50 -8.31 9.75
N ALA A 91 2.15 -8.22 8.59
CA ALA A 91 2.88 -9.35 8.01
C ALA A 91 4.13 -9.68 8.82
N ALA A 92 4.92 -8.67 9.21
CA ALA A 92 6.12 -8.88 10.01
C ALA A 92 5.80 -9.47 11.39
N SER A 93 4.64 -9.14 11.96
CA SER A 93 4.18 -9.70 13.24
C SER A 93 3.44 -11.03 13.12
N GLY A 94 3.29 -11.56 11.90
CA GLY A 94 2.66 -12.86 11.67
C GLY A 94 1.13 -12.85 11.69
N GLN A 95 0.49 -11.68 11.69
CA GLN A 95 -0.96 -11.56 11.73
C GLN A 95 -1.60 -11.72 10.34
N ILE A 96 -0.84 -11.50 9.27
CA ILE A 96 -1.22 -11.82 7.90
C ILE A 96 -0.01 -12.48 7.21
N PRO A 97 -0.23 -13.24 6.11
CA PRO A 97 0.88 -13.91 5.42
C PRO A 97 1.76 -12.92 4.65
N LYS A 98 3.05 -13.21 4.55
CA LYS A 98 4.03 -12.40 3.79
C LYS A 98 4.05 -12.75 2.31
N GLU A 99 3.84 -14.02 1.97
CA GLU A 99 4.07 -14.56 0.64
C GLU A 99 3.29 -13.85 -0.46
N PRO A 100 1.99 -13.51 -0.27
CA PRO A 100 1.24 -12.84 -1.34
C PRO A 100 1.69 -11.41 -1.63
N LEU A 101 2.42 -10.75 -0.72
CA LEU A 101 2.77 -9.33 -0.85
C LEU A 101 3.60 -9.04 -2.11
N ALA A 102 4.44 -9.98 -2.54
CA ALA A 102 5.29 -9.80 -3.71
C ALA A 102 4.51 -9.69 -5.03
N ARG A 103 3.25 -10.11 -5.04
CA ARG A 103 2.38 -10.09 -6.22
C ARG A 103 1.70 -8.75 -6.48
N TYR A 104 1.82 -7.82 -5.54
CA TYR A 104 1.07 -6.56 -5.59
C TYR A 104 1.97 -5.35 -5.47
N GLU A 105 1.54 -4.26 -6.11
CA GLU A 105 1.88 -2.91 -5.67
C GLU A 105 0.70 -2.39 -4.87
N ILE A 106 0.97 -1.64 -3.81
CA ILE A 106 -0.03 -1.28 -2.82
C ILE A 106 0.13 0.20 -2.45
N ALA A 107 -0.97 0.94 -2.48
CA ALA A 107 -1.00 2.33 -2.03
C ALA A 107 -2.36 2.66 -1.43
N GLY A 108 -2.39 3.53 -0.45
CA GLY A 108 -3.63 4.01 0.15
C GLY A 108 -3.38 4.81 1.41
N GLU A 109 -4.15 5.86 1.59
CA GLU A 109 -4.19 6.62 2.84
C GLU A 109 -5.25 6.01 3.76
N LEU A 110 -4.93 5.87 5.03
CA LEU A 110 -5.84 5.31 6.03
C LEU A 110 -6.49 6.39 6.87
N ALA A 111 -7.80 6.33 7.01
CA ALA A 111 -8.51 7.03 8.08
C ALA A 111 -8.26 6.29 9.40
N LEU A 112 -8.49 6.94 10.52
CA LEU A 112 -8.33 6.33 11.85
C LEU A 112 -9.26 5.13 12.06
N THR A 113 -10.36 5.08 11.30
CA THR A 113 -11.31 3.96 11.29
C THR A 113 -10.78 2.73 10.53
N GLY A 114 -9.70 2.87 9.77
CA GLY A 114 -9.21 1.84 8.88
C GLY A 114 -9.78 1.90 7.46
N GLU A 115 -10.70 2.83 7.18
CA GLU A 115 -11.19 3.05 5.83
C GLU A 115 -10.11 3.65 4.94
N LEU A 116 -10.15 3.34 3.65
CA LEU A 116 -9.19 3.85 2.68
C LEU A 116 -9.70 5.14 2.04
N ARG A 117 -8.85 6.15 2.06
CA ARG A 117 -9.06 7.42 1.37
C ARG A 117 -8.36 7.39 0.01
N PRO A 118 -8.85 8.16 -0.97
CA PRO A 118 -8.23 8.18 -2.30
C PRO A 118 -6.78 8.70 -2.27
N ILE A 119 -6.02 8.28 -3.28
CA ILE A 119 -4.64 8.74 -3.47
C ILE A 119 -4.56 9.61 -4.72
N ARG A 120 -3.56 10.48 -4.75
CA ARG A 120 -3.25 11.27 -5.93
C ARG A 120 -2.32 10.48 -6.85
N GLY A 121 -2.52 10.61 -8.18
CA GLY A 121 -1.61 10.05 -9.15
C GLY A 121 -1.77 8.57 -9.45
N ALA A 122 -2.97 8.02 -9.22
CA ALA A 122 -3.23 6.61 -9.49
C ALA A 122 -2.97 6.23 -10.95
N LEU A 123 -3.27 7.12 -11.91
CA LEU A 123 -2.99 6.87 -13.33
C LEU A 123 -1.49 6.73 -13.57
N ALA A 124 -0.68 7.68 -13.10
CA ALA A 124 0.77 7.65 -13.29
C ALA A 124 1.40 6.41 -12.63
N MET A 125 0.97 6.08 -11.41
CA MET A 125 1.45 4.90 -10.70
C MET A 125 1.13 3.62 -11.46
N THR A 126 -0.10 3.48 -11.94
CA THR A 126 -0.54 2.29 -12.68
C THR A 126 0.17 2.18 -14.03
N TYR A 127 0.34 3.30 -14.73
CA TYR A 127 1.07 3.33 -16.00
C TYR A 127 2.50 2.84 -15.83
N HIS A 128 3.22 3.35 -14.83
CA HIS A 128 4.61 2.94 -14.59
C HIS A 128 4.71 1.50 -14.10
N MET A 129 3.77 1.04 -13.28
CA MET A 129 3.69 -0.36 -12.89
C MET A 129 3.56 -1.27 -14.11
N GLN A 130 2.70 -0.90 -15.06
CA GLN A 130 2.39 -1.72 -16.24
C GLN A 130 3.48 -1.68 -17.31
N HIS A 131 4.12 -0.53 -17.51
CA HIS A 131 5.02 -0.31 -18.65
C HIS A 131 6.49 -0.17 -18.28
N LYS A 132 6.82 0.12 -17.03
CA LYS A 132 8.21 0.38 -16.62
C LYS A 132 8.77 -0.68 -15.67
N THR A 133 7.93 -1.57 -15.16
CA THR A 133 8.40 -2.66 -14.30
C THR A 133 9.01 -3.77 -15.16
N LYS A 134 10.25 -4.14 -14.82
CA LYS A 134 10.93 -5.28 -15.46
C LYS A 134 10.57 -6.56 -14.69
N GLY A 135 10.36 -7.66 -15.42
CA GLY A 135 10.02 -8.95 -14.84
C GLY A 135 8.52 -9.18 -14.73
N ASN A 136 8.09 -9.97 -13.75
CA ASN A 136 6.68 -10.29 -13.56
C ASN A 136 5.91 -9.05 -13.13
N LYS A 137 4.82 -8.76 -13.83
CA LYS A 137 3.96 -7.63 -13.52
C LYS A 137 3.13 -7.93 -12.28
N ARG A 138 2.96 -6.90 -11.44
CA ARG A 138 2.15 -6.98 -10.24
C ARG A 138 0.75 -6.47 -10.52
N ALA A 139 -0.20 -6.85 -9.67
CA ALA A 139 -1.51 -6.24 -9.62
C ALA A 139 -1.46 -5.07 -8.63
N PHE A 140 -2.42 -4.14 -8.74
CA PHE A 140 -2.45 -2.94 -7.90
C PHE A 140 -3.62 -3.01 -6.92
N ILE A 141 -3.32 -3.02 -5.63
CA ILE A 141 -4.32 -2.84 -4.56
C ILE A 141 -4.31 -1.37 -4.17
N LEU A 142 -5.45 -0.69 -4.30
CA LEU A 142 -5.57 0.74 -4.07
C LEU A 142 -6.98 1.07 -3.55
N PRO A 143 -7.19 2.32 -3.05
CA PRO A 143 -8.51 2.73 -2.61
C PRO A 143 -9.55 2.68 -3.75
N HIS A 144 -10.75 2.23 -3.43
CA HIS A 144 -11.81 2.08 -4.45
C HIS A 144 -12.11 3.39 -5.18
N LEU A 145 -12.01 4.54 -4.51
CA LEU A 145 -12.24 5.85 -5.12
C LEU A 145 -11.16 6.23 -6.16
N SER A 146 -10.02 5.55 -6.16
CA SER A 146 -8.93 5.78 -7.13
C SER A 146 -8.92 4.74 -8.26
N ALA A 147 -9.77 3.73 -8.20
CA ALA A 147 -9.74 2.61 -9.14
C ALA A 147 -10.13 3.00 -10.56
N GLN A 148 -11.11 3.89 -10.73
CA GLN A 148 -11.55 4.34 -12.05
C GLN A 148 -10.39 5.00 -12.82
N GLU A 149 -9.63 5.88 -12.16
CA GLU A 149 -8.45 6.52 -12.75
C GLU A 149 -7.39 5.49 -13.13
N ALA A 150 -7.08 4.55 -12.22
CA ALA A 150 -6.10 3.49 -12.47
C ALA A 150 -6.52 2.59 -13.63
N SER A 151 -7.81 2.32 -13.79
CA SER A 151 -8.35 1.43 -14.82
C SER A 151 -8.21 1.98 -16.25
N LEU A 152 -7.84 3.25 -16.40
CA LEU A 152 -7.56 3.83 -17.72
C LEU A 152 -6.30 3.26 -18.35
N VAL A 153 -5.45 2.60 -17.58
CA VAL A 153 -4.26 1.92 -18.08
C VAL A 153 -4.65 0.53 -18.60
N LYS A 154 -4.45 0.31 -19.89
CA LYS A 154 -4.82 -0.95 -20.55
C LYS A 154 -4.05 -2.13 -19.94
N ASP A 155 -4.76 -3.24 -19.74
CA ASP A 155 -4.25 -4.54 -19.26
C ASP A 155 -3.76 -4.52 -17.80
N ALA A 156 -3.86 -3.40 -17.10
CA ALA A 156 -3.51 -3.35 -15.67
C ALA A 156 -4.56 -4.10 -14.83
N ILE A 157 -4.09 -4.88 -13.88
CA ILE A 157 -4.96 -5.61 -12.95
C ILE A 157 -5.12 -4.77 -11.69
N ILE A 158 -6.34 -4.33 -11.42
CA ILE A 158 -6.67 -3.40 -10.36
C ILE A 158 -7.62 -4.07 -9.35
N TYR A 159 -7.25 -4.01 -8.07
CA TYR A 159 -8.06 -4.52 -6.95
C TYR A 159 -8.46 -3.36 -6.04
N PRO A 160 -9.66 -2.78 -6.22
CA PRO A 160 -10.13 -1.73 -5.33
C PRO A 160 -10.45 -2.27 -3.95
N ALA A 161 -10.15 -1.49 -2.91
CA ALA A 161 -10.46 -1.86 -1.54
C ALA A 161 -11.07 -0.66 -0.79
N ASN A 162 -11.92 -0.94 0.19
CA ASN A 162 -12.58 0.07 1.00
C ASN A 162 -11.90 0.28 2.36
N SER A 163 -11.19 -0.75 2.86
CA SER A 163 -10.61 -0.72 4.21
C SER A 163 -9.39 -1.60 4.35
N LEU A 164 -8.62 -1.35 5.39
CA LEU A 164 -7.50 -2.20 5.78
C LEU A 164 -7.96 -3.65 6.01
N LEU A 165 -9.11 -3.82 6.67
CA LEU A 165 -9.64 -5.15 6.98
C LEU A 165 -9.94 -5.96 5.70
N GLU A 166 -10.53 -5.32 4.67
CA GLU A 166 -10.78 -5.99 3.39
C GLU A 166 -9.49 -6.46 2.72
N VAL A 167 -8.45 -5.64 2.75
CA VAL A 167 -7.16 -6.01 2.16
C VAL A 167 -6.54 -7.18 2.92
N CYS A 168 -6.59 -7.14 4.25
CA CYS A 168 -6.10 -8.24 5.09
C CYS A 168 -6.83 -9.55 4.81
N ALA A 169 -8.15 -9.50 4.66
CA ALA A 169 -8.97 -10.67 4.34
C ALA A 169 -8.60 -11.26 2.98
N HIS A 170 -8.34 -10.41 1.99
CA HIS A 170 -7.90 -10.83 0.66
C HIS A 170 -6.54 -11.53 0.73
N LEU A 171 -5.56 -10.90 1.38
CA LEU A 171 -4.20 -11.43 1.48
C LEU A 171 -4.16 -12.74 2.29
N SER A 172 -5.06 -12.90 3.24
CA SER A 172 -5.16 -14.11 4.07
C SER A 172 -5.98 -15.22 3.43
N GLY A 173 -6.58 -14.96 2.26
CA GLY A 173 -7.38 -15.96 1.55
C GLY A 173 -8.78 -16.18 2.12
N HIS A 174 -9.28 -15.28 2.99
CA HIS A 174 -10.61 -15.41 3.59
C HIS A 174 -11.72 -14.87 2.69
N THR A 175 -11.55 -13.67 2.14
CA THR A 175 -12.52 -13.03 1.25
C THR A 175 -11.75 -12.26 0.19
N ALA A 176 -11.82 -12.70 -1.06
CA ALA A 176 -11.08 -12.08 -2.16
C ALA A 176 -11.65 -10.70 -2.50
N LEU A 177 -10.77 -9.75 -2.80
CA LEU A 177 -11.15 -8.51 -3.45
C LEU A 177 -11.56 -8.81 -4.88
N HIS A 178 -12.55 -8.07 -5.39
CA HIS A 178 -12.98 -8.21 -6.77
C HIS A 178 -12.12 -7.33 -7.67
N GLN A 179 -11.60 -7.92 -8.74
CA GLN A 179 -10.87 -7.15 -9.75
C GLN A 179 -11.80 -6.11 -10.36
N TYR A 180 -11.30 -4.89 -10.53
CA TYR A 180 -12.07 -3.82 -11.15
C TYR A 180 -12.27 -4.13 -12.64
N GLU A 181 -13.54 -4.16 -13.06
CA GLU A 181 -13.91 -4.32 -14.45
C GLU A 181 -14.48 -2.99 -14.96
N SER A 182 -13.79 -2.38 -15.92
CA SER A 182 -14.33 -1.21 -16.59
C SER A 182 -15.52 -1.64 -17.43
N ASN A 183 -16.63 -0.88 -17.35
CA ASN A 183 -17.83 -1.15 -18.13
C ASN A 183 -17.52 -1.00 -19.62
N ALA A 184 -17.27 -2.11 -20.30
CA ALA A 184 -16.90 -2.14 -21.73
C ALA A 184 -18.00 -1.54 -22.61
N GLU A 185 -19.25 -1.57 -22.16
CA GLU A 185 -20.40 -1.00 -22.89
C GLU A 185 -20.32 0.53 -23.00
N ILE A 186 -19.79 1.22 -22.00
CA ILE A 186 -19.64 2.67 -22.06
C ILE A 186 -18.54 3.06 -23.07
N ARG A 187 -17.54 2.21 -23.26
CA ARG A 187 -16.46 2.46 -24.21
C ARG A 187 -16.86 2.26 -25.66
N SER A 188 -17.89 1.47 -25.93
CA SER A 188 -18.37 1.23 -27.28
C SER A 188 -19.34 2.31 -27.78
N ILE A 189 -19.79 3.21 -26.92
CA ILE A 189 -20.71 4.30 -27.24
C ILE A 189 -19.96 5.63 -27.46
N VAL A 190 -18.71 5.69 -27.06
CA VAL A 190 -17.81 6.83 -27.24
C VAL A 190 -16.78 6.48 -28.30
#